data_eb228ff48a220f2d4958cd8f7ca29cc5
#
_entry.id   eb228ff48a220f2d4958cd8f7ca29cc5
#
_cell.length_a   1.000
_cell.length_b   1.000
_cell.length_c   1.000
_cell.angle_alpha   90.00
_cell.angle_beta   90.00
_cell.angle_gamma   90.00
#
_symmetry.space_group_name_H-M   'P 1'
#
loop_
_entity.id
_entity.type
_entity.pdbx_description
1 polymer ?
#
loop_
_entity_poly.entity_id
_entity_poly.type
_entity_poly.pdbx_seq_one_letter_code
_entity_poly.pdbx_strand_id
1 'polypeptide(L)'
;MRCALISAATFVLCLPALGAQQPTMQAAAQAAPQPTTAAEAPNRDTSYIDEQGTVHATRVVPLPLTISEEARKMLGRPAPDQGPPESLEERRARSDASTDAARVAWTKICPNTIVDDKIAGVPVRIVTPAEIPAANRDKVFINIHGGGFNADSGSYSESIPIASYAGVKVVAVMYRLAPEHPFPAGIDDVITVYKELLKSYKPQQIAIYGTSAGAVMTGEVAVKLKRTGLPLPGALGIFSGIGDFAHSGDTSSFFNASGLRGHLDPPSDPHDPYYVGDVDPKDPVLSPIYADLHGMPPALFVSGTRDMLLSGTTNLHRAFLRAGDEASLVVFDAMPHAFWYNASLPESIEASHIMAAFLLQHTSRSPR
;
A
#
# COMPACT_ATOMS: atom_id res chain seq x y z
N MET A 1 -28.11 2.00 58.35
CA MET A 1 -29.54 1.66 58.56
C MET A 1 -30.33 1.95 57.29
N ARG A 2 -31.11 0.95 56.90
CA ARG A 2 -32.11 0.84 55.81
C ARG A 2 -31.63 0.53 54.41
N CYS A 3 -31.68 -0.78 54.15
CA CYS A 3 -31.83 -1.41 52.82
C CYS A 3 -33.17 -1.00 52.17
N ALA A 4 -33.14 -0.86 50.85
CA ALA A 4 -34.34 -0.96 50.02
C ALA A 4 -34.07 -1.96 48.89
N LEU A 5 -34.70 -3.12 49.00
CA LEU A 5 -34.85 -4.13 47.97
C LEU A 5 -35.85 -3.63 46.92
N ILE A 6 -35.53 -3.75 45.67
CA ILE A 6 -36.47 -3.64 44.55
C ILE A 6 -36.56 -4.99 43.85
N SER A 7 -37.76 -5.52 43.90
CA SER A 7 -38.23 -6.81 43.37
C SER A 7 -38.33 -6.81 41.87
N ALA A 8 -37.79 -7.84 41.23
CA ALA A 8 -37.95 -8.11 39.80
C ALA A 8 -39.29 -8.82 39.57
N ALA A 9 -40.18 -8.23 38.80
CA ALA A 9 -41.41 -8.86 38.32
C ALA A 9 -41.17 -9.52 36.96
N THR A 10 -41.26 -10.84 36.94
CA THR A 10 -41.21 -11.67 35.74
C THR A 10 -42.61 -11.69 35.10
N PHE A 11 -42.75 -11.12 33.91
CA PHE A 11 -43.95 -11.28 33.09
C PHE A 11 -43.75 -12.46 32.14
N VAL A 12 -44.53 -13.52 32.36
CA VAL A 12 -44.69 -14.65 31.42
C VAL A 12 -45.88 -14.30 30.51
N LEU A 13 -45.61 -14.09 29.22
CA LEU A 13 -46.66 -13.98 28.19
C LEU A 13 -46.75 -15.34 27.48
N CYS A 14 -47.87 -16.05 27.75
CA CYS A 14 -48.34 -17.16 26.95
C CYS A 14 -48.93 -16.63 25.63
N LEU A 15 -48.43 -17.06 24.50
CA LEU A 15 -49.04 -16.92 23.18
C LEU A 15 -49.47 -18.31 22.65
N PRO A 16 -50.62 -18.43 22.03
CA PRO A 16 -51.16 -19.72 21.57
C PRO A 16 -50.44 -20.15 20.26
N ALA A 17 -50.23 -21.47 20.17
CA ALA A 17 -49.71 -22.13 18.99
C ALA A 17 -50.75 -22.12 17.86
N LEU A 18 -50.48 -21.37 16.80
CA LEU A 18 -51.15 -21.52 15.50
C LEU A 18 -50.29 -22.40 14.61
N GLY A 19 -50.77 -23.57 14.33
CA GLY A 19 -50.20 -24.50 13.38
C GLY A 19 -50.23 -23.93 11.97
N ALA A 20 -49.07 -23.62 11.40
CA ALA A 20 -48.90 -23.33 9.99
C ALA A 20 -48.23 -24.54 9.34
N GLN A 21 -48.95 -25.22 8.46
CA GLN A 21 -48.42 -26.23 7.56
C GLN A 21 -47.37 -25.59 6.63
N GLN A 22 -46.18 -26.11 6.66
CA GLN A 22 -45.13 -25.75 5.69
C GLN A 22 -45.42 -26.45 4.34
N PRO A 23 -45.42 -25.73 3.21
CA PRO A 23 -45.39 -26.36 1.91
C PRO A 23 -44.00 -26.92 1.66
N THR A 24 -43.91 -28.22 1.42
CA THR A 24 -42.71 -28.89 0.91
C THR A 24 -42.39 -28.41 -0.52
N MET A 25 -41.51 -27.45 -0.63
CA MET A 25 -40.87 -27.15 -1.91
C MET A 25 -39.77 -28.17 -2.17
N GLN A 26 -40.05 -29.16 -2.99
CA GLN A 26 -39.08 -29.97 -3.68
C GLN A 26 -38.34 -29.05 -4.70
N ALA A 27 -37.23 -28.45 -4.28
CA ALA A 27 -36.33 -27.78 -5.20
C ALA A 27 -35.60 -28.86 -6.01
N ALA A 28 -35.92 -28.93 -7.30
CA ALA A 28 -35.11 -29.65 -8.27
C ALA A 28 -33.70 -29.08 -8.24
N ALA A 29 -32.77 -29.88 -7.74
CA ALA A 29 -31.34 -29.55 -7.83
C ALA A 29 -30.96 -29.59 -9.31
N GLN A 30 -30.92 -28.43 -9.97
CA GLN A 30 -30.19 -28.26 -11.23
C GLN A 30 -28.72 -28.46 -10.91
N ALA A 31 -28.16 -29.58 -11.40
CA ALA A 31 -26.72 -29.80 -11.33
C ALA A 31 -25.99 -28.65 -12.01
N ALA A 32 -25.14 -27.96 -11.26
CA ALA A 32 -24.22 -26.99 -11.82
C ALA A 32 -23.38 -27.66 -12.91
N PRO A 33 -23.11 -27.00 -14.04
CA PRO A 33 -22.25 -27.57 -15.07
C PRO A 33 -20.89 -27.88 -14.45
N GLN A 34 -20.49 -29.13 -14.52
CA GLN A 34 -19.14 -29.54 -14.12
C GLN A 34 -18.14 -28.82 -15.01
N PRO A 35 -17.07 -28.26 -14.44
CA PRO A 35 -16.03 -27.65 -15.24
C PRO A 35 -15.45 -28.70 -16.18
N THR A 36 -15.49 -28.45 -17.49
CA THR A 36 -14.81 -29.24 -18.51
C THR A 36 -13.37 -29.49 -18.08
N THR A 37 -12.98 -30.71 -18.10
CA THR A 37 -11.65 -31.22 -17.77
C THR A 37 -10.55 -30.35 -18.40
N ALA A 38 -9.96 -29.44 -17.62
CA ALA A 38 -8.63 -28.98 -17.93
C ALA A 38 -7.73 -30.21 -17.93
N ALA A 39 -6.87 -30.34 -18.95
CA ALA A 39 -5.91 -31.40 -19.04
C ALA A 39 -5.24 -31.58 -17.68
N GLU A 40 -5.25 -32.78 -17.14
CA GLU A 40 -4.61 -33.12 -15.87
C GLU A 40 -3.14 -32.73 -15.97
N ALA A 41 -2.81 -31.57 -15.37
CA ALA A 41 -1.43 -31.25 -15.07
C ALA A 41 -0.87 -32.40 -14.23
N PRO A 42 0.38 -32.86 -14.46
CA PRO A 42 0.94 -33.97 -13.75
C PRO A 42 0.81 -33.75 -12.25
N ASN A 43 -0.04 -34.56 -11.62
CA ASN A 43 -0.39 -34.50 -10.20
C ASN A 43 0.75 -35.07 -9.33
N ARG A 44 1.99 -34.68 -9.61
CA ARG A 44 3.15 -34.97 -8.77
C ARG A 44 3.64 -33.66 -8.18
N ASP A 45 3.32 -33.46 -6.90
CA ASP A 45 4.05 -32.55 -6.06
C ASP A 45 5.51 -32.99 -6.01
N THR A 46 6.38 -32.29 -6.73
CA THR A 46 7.82 -32.51 -6.75
C THR A 46 8.54 -31.55 -5.81
N SER A 47 7.78 -30.90 -4.91
CA SER A 47 8.36 -29.96 -3.96
C SER A 47 9.22 -30.68 -2.92
N TYR A 48 10.37 -30.10 -2.61
CA TYR A 48 11.28 -30.58 -1.55
C TYR A 48 12.04 -29.40 -0.95
N ILE A 49 12.65 -29.64 0.21
CA ILE A 49 13.58 -28.70 0.84
C ILE A 49 14.95 -29.35 0.81
N ASP A 50 15.96 -28.66 0.28
CA ASP A 50 17.32 -29.15 0.23
C ASP A 50 18.05 -28.99 1.59
N GLU A 51 19.29 -29.49 1.65
CA GLU A 51 20.11 -29.45 2.88
C GLU A 51 20.45 -28.02 3.32
N GLN A 52 20.39 -27.06 2.41
CA GLN A 52 20.63 -25.64 2.66
C GLN A 52 19.35 -24.90 3.11
N GLY A 53 18.19 -25.59 3.13
CA GLY A 53 16.89 -25.03 3.48
C GLY A 53 16.19 -24.34 2.31
N THR A 54 16.71 -24.49 1.08
CA THR A 54 16.08 -23.92 -0.12
C THR A 54 14.84 -24.73 -0.47
N VAL A 55 13.72 -24.05 -0.71
CA VAL A 55 12.45 -24.66 -1.12
C VAL A 55 12.41 -24.74 -2.64
N HIS A 56 12.33 -25.93 -3.17
CA HIS A 56 12.05 -26.23 -4.57
C HIS A 56 10.57 -26.59 -4.69
N ALA A 57 9.74 -25.66 -5.19
CA ALA A 57 8.29 -25.81 -5.16
C ALA A 57 7.70 -25.91 -6.58
N THR A 58 6.88 -26.97 -6.78
CA THR A 58 5.96 -27.09 -7.91
C THR A 58 4.55 -27.17 -7.33
N ARG A 59 3.81 -26.05 -7.34
CA ARG A 59 2.47 -25.95 -6.76
C ARG A 59 1.49 -25.30 -7.72
N VAL A 60 0.27 -25.83 -7.74
CA VAL A 60 -0.87 -25.14 -8.34
C VAL A 60 -1.52 -24.28 -7.25
N VAL A 61 -1.52 -22.96 -7.45
CA VAL A 61 -2.14 -22.00 -6.53
C VAL A 61 -3.42 -21.47 -7.18
N PRO A 62 -4.60 -21.99 -6.81
CA PRO A 62 -5.86 -21.52 -7.38
C PRO A 62 -6.15 -20.08 -6.95
N LEU A 63 -7.04 -19.41 -7.69
CA LEU A 63 -7.59 -18.14 -7.24
C LEU A 63 -8.49 -18.39 -6.02
N PRO A 64 -8.26 -17.71 -4.89
CA PRO A 64 -9.05 -17.91 -3.70
C PRO A 64 -10.49 -17.38 -3.87
N LEU A 65 -11.40 -17.87 -3.04
CA LEU A 65 -12.78 -17.39 -2.98
C LEU A 65 -12.97 -16.24 -1.98
N THR A 66 -11.91 -15.85 -1.29
CA THR A 66 -11.87 -14.79 -0.27
C THR A 66 -11.78 -13.38 -0.86
N ILE A 67 -11.54 -13.26 -2.17
CA ILE A 67 -11.40 -12.00 -2.89
C ILE A 67 -12.63 -11.72 -3.76
N SER A 68 -12.82 -10.46 -4.16
CA SER A 68 -13.92 -10.03 -5.00
C SER A 68 -13.92 -10.72 -6.39
N GLU A 69 -15.07 -10.69 -7.06
CA GLU A 69 -15.17 -11.20 -8.44
C GLU A 69 -14.34 -10.36 -9.40
N GLU A 70 -14.24 -9.04 -9.18
CA GLU A 70 -13.42 -8.10 -9.94
C GLU A 70 -11.94 -8.46 -9.80
N ALA A 71 -11.48 -8.73 -8.59
CA ALA A 71 -10.09 -9.16 -8.32
C ALA A 71 -9.81 -10.52 -8.98
N ARG A 72 -10.73 -11.48 -8.90
CA ARG A 72 -10.59 -12.77 -9.58
C ARG A 72 -10.51 -12.62 -11.09
N LYS A 73 -11.33 -11.75 -11.68
CA LYS A 73 -11.27 -11.44 -13.12
C LYS A 73 -9.95 -10.77 -13.50
N MET A 74 -9.45 -9.86 -12.66
CA MET A 74 -8.17 -9.20 -12.89
C MET A 74 -7.00 -10.21 -12.85
N LEU A 75 -6.94 -11.04 -11.82
CA LEU A 75 -5.88 -12.01 -11.61
C LEU A 75 -5.94 -13.19 -12.59
N GLY A 76 -7.12 -13.55 -13.10
CA GLY A 76 -7.32 -14.62 -14.08
C GLY A 76 -7.03 -14.22 -15.52
N ARG A 77 -6.67 -12.96 -15.81
CA ARG A 77 -6.30 -12.54 -17.16
C ARG A 77 -4.90 -13.03 -17.49
N PRO A 78 -4.69 -13.61 -18.70
CA PRO A 78 -3.35 -13.88 -19.17
C PRO A 78 -2.50 -12.61 -19.14
N ALA A 79 -1.21 -12.74 -18.81
CA ALA A 79 -0.28 -11.64 -19.04
C ALA A 79 -0.20 -11.38 -20.55
N PRO A 80 -0.09 -10.13 -20.97
CA PRO A 80 0.31 -9.84 -22.34
C PRO A 80 1.70 -10.42 -22.58
N ASP A 81 1.96 -10.84 -23.81
CA ASP A 81 3.32 -11.25 -24.21
C ASP A 81 4.31 -10.16 -23.83
N GLN A 82 5.40 -10.54 -23.20
CA GLN A 82 6.48 -9.60 -22.94
C GLN A 82 7.14 -9.28 -24.28
N GLY A 83 7.00 -8.03 -24.69
CA GLY A 83 7.75 -7.48 -25.82
C GLY A 83 9.27 -7.42 -25.53
N PRO A 84 10.04 -6.86 -26.46
CA PRO A 84 11.45 -6.60 -26.20
C PRO A 84 11.64 -5.72 -24.94
N PRO A 85 12.82 -5.75 -24.30
CA PRO A 85 13.10 -4.89 -23.17
C PRO A 85 12.79 -3.42 -23.49
N GLU A 86 12.00 -2.79 -22.64
CA GLU A 86 11.52 -1.42 -22.78
C GLU A 86 12.66 -0.44 -22.41
N SER A 87 12.86 0.60 -23.21
CA SER A 87 13.76 1.70 -22.85
C SER A 87 13.19 2.51 -21.67
N LEU A 88 14.03 3.29 -21.00
CA LEU A 88 13.59 4.16 -19.90
C LEU A 88 12.57 5.21 -20.37
N GLU A 89 12.73 5.74 -21.56
CA GLU A 89 11.79 6.70 -22.17
C GLU A 89 10.43 6.07 -22.42
N GLU A 90 10.39 4.88 -23.04
CA GLU A 90 9.15 4.13 -23.27
C GLU A 90 8.47 3.77 -21.94
N ARG A 91 9.24 3.34 -20.95
CA ARG A 91 8.74 3.07 -19.59
C ARG A 91 8.08 4.30 -18.96
N ARG A 92 8.73 5.47 -19.03
CA ARG A 92 8.17 6.73 -18.52
C ARG A 92 6.90 7.12 -19.26
N ALA A 93 6.90 7.07 -20.59
CA ALA A 93 5.71 7.39 -21.40
C ALA A 93 4.53 6.45 -21.08
N ARG A 94 4.79 5.15 -20.93
CA ARG A 94 3.77 4.17 -20.51
C ARG A 94 3.27 4.44 -19.09
N SER A 95 4.16 4.79 -18.17
CA SER A 95 3.82 5.13 -16.80
C SER A 95 2.92 6.37 -16.75
N ASP A 96 3.27 7.42 -17.49
CA ASP A 96 2.48 8.66 -17.58
C ASP A 96 1.07 8.37 -18.14
N ALA A 97 0.97 7.59 -19.21
CA ALA A 97 -0.33 7.21 -19.78
C ALA A 97 -1.19 6.38 -18.78
N SER A 98 -0.56 5.48 -18.04
CA SER A 98 -1.24 4.67 -17.00
C SER A 98 -1.70 5.54 -15.83
N THR A 99 -0.87 6.48 -15.41
CA THR A 99 -1.13 7.42 -14.31
C THR A 99 -2.28 8.37 -14.69
N ASP A 100 -2.33 8.85 -15.93
CA ASP A 100 -3.45 9.64 -16.44
C ASP A 100 -4.76 8.84 -16.52
N ALA A 101 -4.71 7.60 -16.97
CA ALA A 101 -5.88 6.72 -16.96
C ALA A 101 -6.41 6.49 -15.53
N ALA A 102 -5.51 6.27 -14.57
CA ALA A 102 -5.87 6.15 -13.15
C ALA A 102 -6.49 7.45 -12.60
N ARG A 103 -5.95 8.62 -12.98
CA ARG A 103 -6.53 9.93 -12.63
C ARG A 103 -7.99 10.03 -13.07
N VAL A 104 -8.26 9.68 -14.33
CA VAL A 104 -9.65 9.71 -14.87
C VAL A 104 -10.56 8.74 -14.10
N ALA A 105 -10.08 7.53 -13.80
CA ALA A 105 -10.87 6.54 -13.08
C ALA A 105 -11.17 6.97 -11.63
N TRP A 106 -10.15 7.40 -10.89
CA TRP A 106 -10.30 7.83 -9.50
C TRP A 106 -11.12 9.12 -9.36
N THR A 107 -10.98 10.10 -10.27
CA THR A 107 -11.76 11.36 -10.22
C THR A 107 -13.26 11.12 -10.37
N LYS A 108 -13.68 10.07 -11.08
CA LYS A 108 -15.11 9.69 -11.17
C LYS A 108 -15.68 9.23 -9.83
N ILE A 109 -14.87 8.60 -9.00
CA ILE A 109 -15.26 8.07 -7.68
C ILE A 109 -15.05 9.13 -6.60
N CYS A 110 -13.94 9.85 -6.68
CA CYS A 110 -13.43 10.81 -5.72
C CYS A 110 -13.31 12.18 -6.39
N PRO A 111 -14.36 13.02 -6.45
CA PRO A 111 -14.29 14.36 -7.03
C PRO A 111 -13.24 15.21 -6.32
N ASN A 112 -12.42 15.88 -7.12
CA ASN A 112 -11.27 16.64 -6.64
C ASN A 112 -10.88 17.76 -7.61
N THR A 113 -9.99 18.66 -7.18
CA THR A 113 -9.24 19.57 -8.06
C THR A 113 -7.76 19.28 -7.92
N ILE A 114 -7.03 19.36 -9.04
CA ILE A 114 -5.61 19.11 -9.11
C ILE A 114 -4.92 20.33 -9.71
N VAL A 115 -3.87 20.79 -9.04
CA VAL A 115 -3.05 21.92 -9.49
C VAL A 115 -1.59 21.51 -9.46
N ASP A 116 -0.91 21.65 -10.58
CA ASP A 116 0.54 21.54 -10.64
C ASP A 116 1.16 22.87 -10.18
N ASP A 117 2.12 22.81 -9.24
CA ASP A 117 2.75 23.96 -8.60
C ASP A 117 4.20 23.64 -8.24
N LYS A 118 4.86 24.57 -7.57
CA LYS A 118 6.19 24.39 -6.98
C LYS A 118 6.21 24.83 -5.53
N ILE A 119 6.77 23.99 -4.67
CA ILE A 119 7.02 24.31 -3.26
C ILE A 119 8.54 24.36 -3.06
N ALA A 120 9.05 25.51 -2.68
CA ALA A 120 10.50 25.79 -2.54
C ALA A 120 11.33 25.36 -3.78
N GLY A 121 10.75 25.52 -4.98
CA GLY A 121 11.37 25.16 -6.24
C GLY A 121 11.15 23.71 -6.69
N VAL A 122 10.68 22.83 -5.82
CA VAL A 122 10.37 21.42 -6.13
C VAL A 122 8.98 21.33 -6.78
N PRO A 123 8.84 20.71 -7.96
CA PRO A 123 7.53 20.49 -8.58
C PRO A 123 6.64 19.61 -7.69
N VAL A 124 5.35 19.97 -7.61
CA VAL A 124 4.35 19.23 -6.82
C VAL A 124 3.02 19.19 -7.55
N ARG A 125 2.21 18.16 -7.29
CA ARG A 125 0.77 18.11 -7.60
C ARG A 125 -0.03 18.29 -6.33
N ILE A 126 -0.86 19.31 -6.28
CA ILE A 126 -1.73 19.58 -5.14
C ILE A 126 -3.11 19.03 -5.45
N VAL A 127 -3.49 17.96 -4.76
CA VAL A 127 -4.81 17.32 -4.87
C VAL A 127 -5.68 17.83 -3.72
N THR A 128 -6.74 18.53 -4.07
CA THR A 128 -7.72 19.06 -3.11
C THR A 128 -9.04 18.31 -3.29
N PRO A 129 -9.54 17.58 -2.28
CA PRO A 129 -10.83 16.89 -2.38
C PRO A 129 -11.98 17.89 -2.46
N ALA A 130 -13.14 17.46 -2.96
CA ALA A 130 -14.31 18.33 -3.09
C ALA A 130 -14.75 18.95 -1.76
N GLU A 131 -14.54 18.23 -0.67
CA GLU A 131 -14.87 18.68 0.68
C GLU A 131 -13.70 18.49 1.65
N ILE A 132 -13.37 19.54 2.39
CA ILE A 132 -12.43 19.50 3.51
C ILE A 132 -13.20 19.91 4.78
N PRO A 133 -13.51 18.97 5.68
CA PRO A 133 -14.14 19.27 6.96
C PRO A 133 -13.35 20.35 7.74
N ALA A 134 -14.03 21.18 8.48
CA ALA A 134 -13.38 22.25 9.25
C ALA A 134 -12.25 21.73 10.16
N ALA A 135 -12.45 20.54 10.77
CA ALA A 135 -11.47 19.88 11.63
C ALA A 135 -10.21 19.38 10.90
N ASN A 136 -10.19 19.41 9.56
CA ASN A 136 -9.07 18.91 8.76
C ASN A 136 -8.33 20.01 7.97
N ARG A 137 -8.78 21.27 8.07
CA ARG A 137 -8.21 22.39 7.31
C ARG A 137 -6.78 22.73 7.70
N ASP A 138 -6.38 22.34 8.90
CA ASP A 138 -5.03 22.52 9.44
C ASP A 138 -4.10 21.33 9.19
N LYS A 139 -4.50 20.38 8.32
CA LYS A 139 -3.74 19.19 7.99
C LYS A 139 -3.32 19.18 6.53
N VAL A 140 -2.21 18.53 6.26
CA VAL A 140 -1.73 18.26 4.90
C VAL A 140 -1.00 16.92 4.86
N PHE A 141 -1.20 16.16 3.79
CA PHE A 141 -0.47 14.92 3.57
C PHE A 141 0.52 15.10 2.42
N ILE A 142 1.70 14.51 2.56
CA ILE A 142 2.73 14.46 1.52
C ILE A 142 2.71 13.06 0.93
N ASN A 143 2.49 12.96 -0.38
CA ASN A 143 2.64 11.73 -1.12
C ASN A 143 4.00 11.69 -1.81
N ILE A 144 4.65 10.53 -1.71
CA ILE A 144 5.84 10.17 -2.46
C ILE A 144 5.44 9.03 -3.39
N HIS A 145 5.34 9.31 -4.69
CA HIS A 145 4.79 8.35 -5.64
C HIS A 145 5.72 7.14 -5.88
N GLY A 146 5.13 6.01 -6.26
CA GLY A 146 5.85 4.83 -6.73
C GLY A 146 6.39 4.99 -8.16
N GLY A 147 6.99 3.92 -8.67
CA GLY A 147 7.51 3.86 -10.03
C GLY A 147 8.98 3.47 -10.15
N GLY A 148 9.51 2.72 -9.16
CA GLY A 148 10.88 2.21 -9.19
C GLY A 148 11.93 3.31 -9.26
N PHE A 149 11.69 4.43 -8.58
CA PHE A 149 12.55 5.63 -8.52
C PHE A 149 12.80 6.34 -9.85
N ASN A 150 12.36 5.80 -10.98
CA ASN A 150 12.69 6.28 -12.33
C ASN A 150 11.50 6.71 -13.18
N ALA A 151 10.26 6.59 -12.67
CA ALA A 151 9.02 7.01 -13.31
C ALA A 151 7.99 7.43 -12.25
N ASP A 152 6.96 8.21 -12.64
CA ASP A 152 5.76 8.44 -11.84
C ASP A 152 4.71 7.38 -12.20
N SER A 153 4.41 6.47 -11.28
CA SER A 153 3.34 5.49 -11.47
C SER A 153 2.16 5.67 -10.53
N GLY A 154 2.25 6.56 -9.55
CA GLY A 154 1.32 6.59 -8.43
C GLY A 154 0.79 7.95 -8.00
N SER A 155 1.33 9.07 -8.46
CA SER A 155 1.00 10.39 -7.90
C SER A 155 -0.49 10.73 -7.90
N TYR A 156 -1.28 10.24 -8.84
CA TYR A 156 -2.74 10.41 -8.86
C TYR A 156 -3.47 9.29 -8.12
N SER A 157 -3.13 8.03 -8.41
CA SER A 157 -3.80 6.87 -7.81
C SER A 157 -3.57 6.74 -6.31
N GLU A 158 -2.49 7.32 -5.79
CA GLU A 158 -2.22 7.40 -4.36
C GLU A 158 -2.84 8.64 -3.72
N SER A 159 -2.87 9.78 -4.43
CA SER A 159 -3.29 11.05 -3.82
C SER A 159 -4.79 11.28 -3.86
N ILE A 160 -5.47 10.94 -4.97
CA ILE A 160 -6.90 11.23 -5.14
C ILE A 160 -7.76 10.51 -4.09
N PRO A 161 -7.68 9.17 -3.94
CA PRO A 161 -8.50 8.47 -2.96
C PRO A 161 -8.14 8.86 -1.51
N ILE A 162 -6.85 9.00 -1.19
CA ILE A 162 -6.42 9.39 0.16
C ILE A 162 -6.92 10.79 0.51
N ALA A 163 -6.80 11.76 -0.42
CA ALA A 163 -7.32 13.11 -0.20
C ALA A 163 -8.83 13.09 0.07
N SER A 164 -9.57 12.32 -0.74
CA SER A 164 -11.04 12.27 -0.66
C SER A 164 -11.51 11.60 0.63
N TYR A 165 -10.98 10.42 0.96
CA TYR A 165 -11.43 9.65 2.12
C TYR A 165 -10.96 10.24 3.45
N ALA A 166 -9.81 10.91 3.47
CA ALA A 166 -9.36 11.65 4.65
C ALA A 166 -10.01 13.05 4.76
N GLY A 167 -10.53 13.61 3.67
CA GLY A 167 -10.95 15.00 3.61
C GLY A 167 -9.79 15.96 3.90
N VAL A 168 -8.60 15.68 3.36
CA VAL A 168 -7.36 16.42 3.58
C VAL A 168 -6.67 16.71 2.25
N LYS A 169 -6.06 17.87 2.11
CA LYS A 169 -5.22 18.20 0.96
C LYS A 169 -4.00 17.29 0.90
N VAL A 170 -3.68 16.75 -0.29
CA VAL A 170 -2.46 15.98 -0.55
C VAL A 170 -1.54 16.76 -1.47
N VAL A 171 -0.26 16.80 -1.11
CA VAL A 171 0.85 17.32 -1.92
C VAL A 171 1.67 16.14 -2.41
N ALA A 172 1.50 15.74 -3.68
CA ALA A 172 2.33 14.72 -4.31
C ALA A 172 3.62 15.39 -4.79
N VAL A 173 4.77 14.93 -4.29
CA VAL A 173 6.08 15.48 -4.64
C VAL A 173 6.55 14.83 -5.94
N MET A 174 6.77 15.63 -6.97
CA MET A 174 7.34 15.22 -8.25
C MET A 174 8.86 15.28 -8.15
N TYR A 175 9.40 14.36 -7.35
CA TYR A 175 10.83 14.32 -6.99
C TYR A 175 11.72 13.99 -8.19
N ARG A 176 12.99 14.37 -8.12
CA ARG A 176 13.99 14.06 -9.13
C ARG A 176 14.22 12.55 -9.23
N LEU A 177 14.16 12.03 -10.46
CA LEU A 177 14.18 10.61 -10.74
C LEU A 177 15.59 10.10 -11.03
N ALA A 178 15.83 8.83 -10.73
CA ALA A 178 17.00 8.08 -11.19
C ALA A 178 16.79 7.62 -12.66
N PRO A 179 17.88 7.35 -13.39
CA PRO A 179 19.30 7.40 -13.00
C PRO A 179 19.91 8.80 -13.03
N GLU A 180 19.19 9.81 -13.55
CA GLU A 180 19.74 11.17 -13.70
C GLU A 180 20.05 11.79 -12.32
N HIS A 181 19.29 11.41 -11.32
CA HIS A 181 19.43 11.89 -9.95
C HIS A 181 19.27 10.73 -8.95
N PRO A 182 20.31 9.94 -8.71
CA PRO A 182 20.27 8.83 -7.76
C PRO A 182 20.08 9.31 -6.32
N PHE A 183 19.96 8.36 -5.39
CA PHE A 183 19.97 8.64 -3.96
C PHE A 183 21.11 9.58 -3.56
N PRO A 184 20.90 10.61 -2.75
CA PRO A 184 19.65 10.92 -2.01
C PRO A 184 18.79 12.02 -2.65
N ALA A 185 18.92 12.31 -3.97
CA ALA A 185 18.30 13.48 -4.59
C ALA A 185 16.78 13.57 -4.38
N GLY A 186 16.07 12.47 -4.59
CA GLY A 186 14.61 12.42 -4.43
C GLY A 186 14.16 12.69 -3.00
N ILE A 187 14.81 12.10 -2.00
CA ILE A 187 14.45 12.35 -0.59
C ILE A 187 14.80 13.78 -0.16
N ASP A 188 15.81 14.41 -0.75
CA ASP A 188 16.14 15.81 -0.49
C ASP A 188 15.06 16.74 -1.00
N ASP A 189 14.43 16.43 -2.13
CA ASP A 189 13.28 17.16 -2.64
C ASP A 189 12.09 17.05 -1.69
N VAL A 190 11.78 15.83 -1.22
CA VAL A 190 10.69 15.62 -0.23
C VAL A 190 10.95 16.41 1.05
N ILE A 191 12.16 16.36 1.59
CA ILE A 191 12.54 17.10 2.80
C ILE A 191 12.44 18.61 2.56
N THR A 192 12.77 19.08 1.36
CA THR A 192 12.63 20.50 1.00
C THR A 192 11.16 20.95 1.05
N VAL A 193 10.26 20.16 0.45
CA VAL A 193 8.81 20.39 0.53
C VAL A 193 8.31 20.32 1.97
N TYR A 194 8.74 19.33 2.74
CA TYR A 194 8.36 19.15 4.14
C TYR A 194 8.75 20.38 4.99
N LYS A 195 10.00 20.88 4.86
CA LYS A 195 10.47 22.07 5.55
C LYS A 195 9.63 23.33 5.23
N GLU A 196 9.22 23.47 3.98
CA GLU A 196 8.38 24.60 3.58
C GLU A 196 6.99 24.49 4.21
N LEU A 197 6.40 23.30 4.21
CA LEU A 197 5.10 23.05 4.83
C LEU A 197 5.11 23.25 6.35
N LEU A 198 6.23 22.99 7.03
CA LEU A 198 6.40 23.29 8.47
C LEU A 198 6.25 24.77 8.82
N LYS A 199 6.34 25.69 7.87
CA LYS A 199 6.06 27.12 8.11
C LYS A 199 4.56 27.40 8.33
N SER A 200 3.69 26.51 7.84
CA SER A 200 2.22 26.67 7.88
C SER A 200 1.50 25.59 8.68
N TYR A 201 2.13 24.43 8.87
CA TYR A 201 1.55 23.27 9.54
C TYR A 201 2.45 22.81 10.69
N LYS A 202 1.86 22.36 11.79
CA LYS A 202 2.62 21.68 12.84
C LYS A 202 3.07 20.31 12.35
N PRO A 203 4.21 19.77 12.82
CA PRO A 203 4.68 18.44 12.40
C PRO A 203 3.59 17.34 12.56
N GLN A 204 2.85 17.40 13.68
CA GLN A 204 1.78 16.45 13.99
C GLN A 204 0.55 16.55 13.06
N GLN A 205 0.45 17.60 12.25
CA GLN A 205 -0.60 17.83 11.27
C GLN A 205 -0.19 17.37 9.85
N ILE A 206 1.04 16.88 9.70
CA ILE A 206 1.60 16.40 8.45
C ILE A 206 1.72 14.88 8.53
N ALA A 207 1.22 14.16 7.52
CA ALA A 207 1.56 12.78 7.28
C ALA A 207 2.44 12.67 6.02
N ILE A 208 3.34 11.68 5.99
CA ILE A 208 4.14 11.35 4.80
C ILE A 208 3.84 9.89 4.44
N TYR A 209 3.54 9.63 3.18
CA TYR A 209 3.23 8.28 2.73
C TYR A 209 3.62 8.06 1.28
N GLY A 210 3.76 6.79 0.91
CA GLY A 210 3.99 6.41 -0.47
C GLY A 210 3.85 4.92 -0.70
N THR A 211 3.92 4.53 -1.98
CA THR A 211 3.84 3.15 -2.44
C THR A 211 5.13 2.75 -3.15
N SER A 212 5.57 1.47 -3.01
CA SER A 212 6.72 0.95 -3.75
C SER A 212 7.98 1.78 -3.49
N ALA A 213 8.61 2.34 -4.51
CA ALA A 213 9.72 3.28 -4.36
C ALA A 213 9.39 4.44 -3.40
N GLY A 214 8.16 4.99 -3.47
CA GLY A 214 7.70 6.03 -2.56
C GLY A 214 7.58 5.58 -1.11
N ALA A 215 7.23 4.31 -0.88
CA ALA A 215 7.20 3.73 0.47
C ALA A 215 8.61 3.57 1.03
N VAL A 216 9.57 3.14 0.22
CA VAL A 216 10.98 3.09 0.59
C VAL A 216 11.46 4.47 0.99
N MET A 217 11.24 5.47 0.12
CA MET A 217 11.61 6.87 0.37
C MET A 217 10.89 7.46 1.60
N THR A 218 9.68 7.00 1.94
CA THR A 218 9.00 7.41 3.18
C THR A 218 9.80 7.01 4.42
N GLY A 219 10.32 5.79 4.44
CA GLY A 219 11.21 5.31 5.49
C GLY A 219 12.54 6.08 5.53
N GLU A 220 13.16 6.28 4.37
CA GLU A 220 14.42 7.03 4.21
C GLU A 220 14.29 8.49 4.69
N VAL A 221 13.21 9.17 4.29
CA VAL A 221 12.88 10.54 4.73
C VAL A 221 12.74 10.58 6.25
N ALA A 222 11.98 9.66 6.85
CA ALA A 222 11.79 9.64 8.30
C ALA A 222 13.11 9.46 9.05
N VAL A 223 13.98 8.55 8.61
CA VAL A 223 15.32 8.35 9.18
C VAL A 223 16.18 9.60 9.01
N LYS A 224 16.18 10.22 7.82
CA LYS A 224 16.97 11.42 7.55
C LYS A 224 16.50 12.62 8.37
N LEU A 225 15.18 12.80 8.53
CA LEU A 225 14.61 13.84 9.41
C LEU A 225 15.10 13.65 10.87
N LYS A 226 15.00 12.42 11.40
CA LYS A 226 15.48 12.10 12.76
C LYS A 226 16.97 12.37 12.91
N ARG A 227 17.80 11.90 12.00
CA ARG A 227 19.26 12.07 12.04
C ARG A 227 19.71 13.52 11.94
N THR A 228 18.94 14.36 11.27
CA THR A 228 19.23 15.79 11.12
C THR A 228 18.57 16.66 12.18
N GLY A 229 17.85 16.06 13.15
CA GLY A 229 17.17 16.79 14.23
C GLY A 229 15.97 17.61 13.76
N LEU A 230 15.42 17.30 12.57
CA LEU A 230 14.18 17.91 12.10
C LEU A 230 12.98 17.24 12.79
N PRO A 231 11.90 18.01 13.06
CA PRO A 231 10.70 17.40 13.64
C PRO A 231 10.14 16.32 12.73
N LEU A 232 9.66 15.23 13.35
CA LEU A 232 9.03 14.12 12.63
C LEU A 232 7.55 14.42 12.35
N PRO A 233 6.97 13.89 11.25
CA PRO A 233 5.54 14.04 10.95
C PRO A 233 4.65 13.31 11.97
N GLY A 234 3.35 13.53 11.91
CA GLY A 234 2.37 12.86 12.78
C GLY A 234 2.13 11.40 12.45
N ALA A 235 2.32 10.99 11.19
CA ALA A 235 2.13 9.62 10.73
C ALA A 235 2.98 9.28 9.51
N LEU A 236 3.27 7.99 9.35
CA LEU A 236 3.90 7.42 8.15
C LEU A 236 2.98 6.39 7.50
N GLY A 237 2.94 6.37 6.16
CA GLY A 237 2.30 5.32 5.35
C GLY A 237 3.35 4.64 4.46
N ILE A 238 3.63 3.37 4.71
CA ILE A 238 4.65 2.58 3.99
C ILE A 238 3.92 1.43 3.28
N PHE A 239 3.52 1.67 2.01
CA PHE A 239 2.64 0.77 1.29
C PHE A 239 3.45 -0.02 0.25
N SER A 240 3.64 -1.33 0.47
CA SER A 240 4.49 -2.20 -0.35
C SER A 240 5.91 -1.65 -0.53
N GLY A 241 6.61 -1.39 0.56
CA GLY A 241 7.99 -0.90 0.56
C GLY A 241 8.95 -1.84 1.26
N ILE A 242 10.23 -1.68 1.00
CA ILE A 242 11.32 -2.37 1.70
C ILE A 242 12.09 -1.38 2.58
N GLY A 243 12.88 -1.90 3.49
CA GLY A 243 13.81 -1.12 4.31
C GLY A 243 15.23 -1.67 4.29
N ASP A 244 15.55 -2.56 3.33
CA ASP A 244 16.84 -3.23 3.21
C ASP A 244 17.20 -3.43 1.73
N PHE A 245 18.20 -2.72 1.25
CA PHE A 245 18.76 -2.89 -0.09
C PHE A 245 19.88 -3.93 -0.13
N ALA A 246 20.35 -4.41 1.02
CA ALA A 246 21.40 -5.43 1.07
C ALA A 246 20.86 -6.86 0.95
N HIS A 247 19.58 -7.08 1.33
CA HIS A 247 18.99 -8.41 1.34
C HIS A 247 17.54 -8.38 0.86
N SER A 248 17.23 -9.26 -0.10
CA SER A 248 15.86 -9.58 -0.49
C SER A 248 15.23 -10.59 0.47
N GLY A 249 13.91 -10.64 0.49
CA GLY A 249 13.17 -11.64 1.26
C GLY A 249 12.51 -12.69 0.35
N ASP A 250 11.89 -13.71 0.93
CA ASP A 250 11.29 -14.86 0.23
C ASP A 250 10.35 -14.44 -0.90
N THR A 251 9.49 -13.44 -0.66
CA THR A 251 8.45 -13.06 -1.63
C THR A 251 9.02 -12.46 -2.91
N SER A 252 10.21 -11.91 -2.90
CA SER A 252 10.91 -11.45 -4.11
C SER A 252 11.27 -12.62 -5.05
N SER A 253 11.42 -13.82 -4.51
CA SER A 253 11.67 -15.05 -5.29
C SER A 253 10.39 -15.73 -5.78
N PHE A 254 9.24 -15.47 -5.12
CA PHE A 254 7.95 -16.04 -5.52
C PHE A 254 7.12 -15.14 -6.43
N PHE A 255 7.21 -13.82 -6.24
CA PHE A 255 6.37 -12.84 -6.92
C PHE A 255 7.22 -11.69 -7.39
N ASN A 256 7.17 -11.38 -8.66
CA ASN A 256 7.78 -10.15 -9.15
C ASN A 256 6.74 -9.03 -9.35
N ALA A 257 7.18 -7.88 -9.89
CA ALA A 257 6.32 -6.72 -10.11
C ALA A 257 5.11 -6.99 -11.01
N SER A 258 5.22 -7.96 -11.92
CA SER A 258 4.13 -8.38 -12.80
C SER A 258 3.07 -9.22 -12.09
N GLY A 259 3.38 -9.72 -10.92
CA GLY A 259 2.52 -10.59 -10.09
C GLY A 259 1.99 -11.74 -10.90
N LEU A 260 2.07 -12.88 -10.86
CA LEU A 260 1.45 -14.07 -11.49
C LEU A 260 0.61 -13.81 -12.76
N ARG A 261 0.96 -12.83 -13.57
CA ARG A 261 0.32 -12.57 -14.85
C ARG A 261 1.02 -13.35 -15.96
N GLY A 262 0.84 -14.68 -15.99
CA GLY A 262 1.33 -15.54 -17.06
C GLY A 262 2.58 -16.33 -16.71
N HIS A 263 3.66 -15.74 -16.22
CA HIS A 263 4.85 -16.43 -15.72
C HIS A 263 5.52 -15.65 -14.59
N LEU A 264 6.34 -16.34 -13.81
CA LEU A 264 7.17 -15.72 -12.81
C LEU A 264 8.46 -15.25 -13.49
N ASP A 265 8.76 -13.97 -13.38
CA ASP A 265 10.07 -13.47 -13.80
C ASP A 265 11.15 -13.94 -12.79
N PRO A 266 12.41 -13.96 -13.19
CA PRO A 266 13.51 -14.20 -12.26
C PRO A 266 13.44 -13.23 -11.07
N PRO A 267 13.88 -13.62 -9.87
CA PRO A 267 13.99 -12.73 -8.74
C PRO A 267 14.75 -11.46 -9.11
N SER A 268 14.18 -10.31 -8.79
CA SER A 268 14.88 -9.04 -8.97
C SER A 268 15.92 -8.85 -7.87
N ASP A 269 17.09 -8.36 -8.24
CA ASP A 269 18.06 -7.85 -7.27
C ASP A 269 17.43 -6.64 -6.55
N PRO A 270 17.35 -6.60 -5.20
CA PRO A 270 16.90 -5.42 -4.48
C PRO A 270 17.83 -4.23 -4.66
N HIS A 271 19.09 -4.50 -5.01
CA HIS A 271 20.08 -3.47 -5.35
C HIS A 271 19.73 -2.87 -6.74
N ASP A 272 18.96 -1.80 -6.75
CA ASP A 272 18.75 -0.99 -7.95
C ASP A 272 19.99 -0.10 -8.18
N PRO A 273 20.89 -0.45 -9.11
CA PRO A 273 22.13 0.29 -9.33
C PRO A 273 21.88 1.73 -9.78
N TYR A 274 20.71 1.99 -10.36
CA TYR A 274 20.36 3.33 -10.84
C TYR A 274 19.92 4.26 -9.71
N TYR A 275 19.28 3.72 -8.66
CA TYR A 275 18.86 4.50 -7.50
C TYR A 275 19.94 4.53 -6.42
N VAL A 276 20.48 3.38 -6.05
CA VAL A 276 21.44 3.23 -4.95
C VAL A 276 22.80 3.84 -5.32
N GLY A 277 23.24 3.69 -6.58
CA GLY A 277 24.55 4.15 -7.02
C GLY A 277 25.68 3.47 -6.24
N ASP A 278 26.68 4.26 -5.84
CA ASP A 278 27.86 3.79 -5.10
C ASP A 278 27.65 3.80 -3.57
N VAL A 279 26.43 4.03 -3.07
CA VAL A 279 26.15 4.07 -1.64
C VAL A 279 26.12 2.66 -1.06
N ASP A 280 26.69 2.47 0.14
CA ASP A 280 26.60 1.20 0.85
C ASP A 280 25.13 0.77 1.02
N PRO A 281 24.70 -0.39 0.50
CA PRO A 281 23.34 -0.88 0.69
C PRO A 281 22.87 -0.96 2.14
N LYS A 282 23.80 -0.93 3.10
CA LYS A 282 23.51 -0.88 4.54
C LYS A 282 23.57 0.52 5.14
N ASP A 283 23.72 1.57 4.32
CA ASP A 283 23.60 2.94 4.84
C ASP A 283 22.24 3.10 5.55
N PRO A 284 22.22 3.57 6.82
CA PRO A 284 20.98 3.63 7.59
C PRO A 284 19.90 4.56 7.04
N VAL A 285 20.25 5.51 6.19
CA VAL A 285 19.23 6.36 5.51
C VAL A 285 18.65 5.63 4.31
N LEU A 286 19.49 5.01 3.50
CA LEU A 286 19.09 4.22 2.34
C LEU A 286 18.31 2.97 2.74
N SER A 287 18.75 2.29 3.80
CA SER A 287 18.15 1.07 4.34
C SER A 287 17.74 1.27 5.79
N PRO A 288 16.54 1.80 6.05
CA PRO A 288 16.03 2.14 7.39
C PRO A 288 16.10 1.02 8.43
N ILE A 289 16.13 -0.25 8.01
CA ILE A 289 16.25 -1.39 8.93
C ILE A 289 17.54 -1.36 9.76
N TYR A 290 18.58 -0.68 9.27
CA TYR A 290 19.87 -0.51 9.97
C TYR A 290 19.94 0.77 10.79
N ALA A 291 18.88 1.60 10.78
CA ALA A 291 18.82 2.83 11.56
C ALA A 291 18.35 2.59 13.01
N ASP A 292 18.60 3.57 13.87
CA ASP A 292 17.88 3.68 15.13
C ASP A 292 16.46 4.19 14.85
N LEU A 293 15.47 3.29 14.91
CA LEU A 293 14.06 3.58 14.67
C LEU A 293 13.29 4.01 15.92
N HIS A 294 13.91 3.99 17.13
CA HIS A 294 13.20 4.38 18.35
C HIS A 294 12.63 5.81 18.26
N GLY A 295 11.35 5.96 18.58
CA GLY A 295 10.65 7.25 18.54
C GLY A 295 10.22 7.69 17.15
N MET A 296 10.10 6.76 16.19
CA MET A 296 9.49 7.04 14.88
C MET A 296 7.99 7.32 15.03
N PRO A 297 7.39 8.09 14.10
CA PRO A 297 5.95 8.30 14.08
C PRO A 297 5.17 6.99 13.95
N PRO A 298 3.90 6.95 14.42
CA PRO A 298 3.00 5.86 14.09
C PRO A 298 3.02 5.54 12.59
N ALA A 299 3.19 4.26 12.24
CA ALA A 299 3.36 3.82 10.87
C ALA A 299 2.34 2.76 10.47
N LEU A 300 1.72 2.92 9.29
CA LEU A 300 0.90 1.90 8.65
C LEU A 300 1.66 1.26 7.50
N PHE A 301 1.72 -0.06 7.53
CA PHE A 301 2.24 -0.89 6.46
C PHE A 301 1.06 -1.59 5.77
N VAL A 302 1.02 -1.56 4.43
CA VAL A 302 0.00 -2.27 3.64
C VAL A 302 0.70 -3.04 2.53
N SER A 303 0.29 -4.30 2.29
CA SER A 303 0.79 -5.13 1.20
C SER A 303 -0.25 -6.18 0.79
N GLY A 304 0.09 -7.06 -0.12
CA GLY A 304 -0.72 -8.20 -0.52
C GLY A 304 0.05 -9.51 -0.43
N THR A 305 -0.66 -10.65 -0.32
CA THR A 305 0.02 -11.95 -0.22
C THR A 305 0.75 -12.37 -1.50
N ARG A 306 0.46 -11.72 -2.63
CA ARG A 306 1.17 -11.92 -3.92
C ARG A 306 2.03 -10.71 -4.30
N ASP A 307 2.45 -9.94 -3.32
CA ASP A 307 3.35 -8.81 -3.50
C ASP A 307 4.80 -9.24 -3.29
N MET A 308 5.64 -8.99 -4.29
CA MET A 308 7.07 -9.31 -4.22
C MET A 308 7.80 -8.61 -3.07
N LEU A 309 7.28 -7.45 -2.61
CA LEU A 309 7.88 -6.68 -1.52
C LEU A 309 7.32 -7.00 -0.15
N LEU A 310 6.39 -7.98 -0.02
CA LEU A 310 5.78 -8.33 1.27
C LEU A 310 6.81 -8.69 2.34
N SER A 311 7.84 -9.47 2.00
CA SER A 311 8.90 -9.82 2.95
C SER A 311 9.65 -8.59 3.46
N GLY A 312 10.01 -7.67 2.57
CA GLY A 312 10.66 -6.41 2.93
C GLY A 312 9.75 -5.53 3.80
N THR A 313 8.46 -5.42 3.43
CA THR A 313 7.44 -4.72 4.21
C THR A 313 7.30 -5.29 5.62
N THR A 314 7.22 -6.61 5.76
CA THR A 314 7.11 -7.27 7.08
C THR A 314 8.37 -7.12 7.91
N ASN A 315 9.55 -7.17 7.30
CA ASN A 315 10.82 -7.00 8.00
C ASN A 315 10.97 -5.59 8.57
N LEU A 316 10.62 -4.57 7.78
CA LEU A 316 10.65 -3.18 8.24
C LEU A 316 9.58 -2.93 9.32
N HIS A 317 8.34 -3.43 9.15
CA HIS A 317 7.30 -3.37 10.18
C HIS A 317 7.79 -3.97 11.51
N ARG A 318 8.40 -5.16 11.48
CA ARG A 318 8.97 -5.78 12.70
C ARG A 318 10.12 -4.98 13.31
N ALA A 319 10.88 -4.25 12.48
CA ALA A 319 11.93 -3.37 12.98
C ALA A 319 11.35 -2.20 13.79
N PHE A 320 10.25 -1.58 13.31
CA PHE A 320 9.50 -0.57 14.08
C PHE A 320 8.99 -1.13 15.41
N LEU A 321 8.35 -2.31 15.39
CA LEU A 321 7.88 -2.96 16.63
C LEU A 321 9.02 -3.25 17.62
N ARG A 322 10.18 -3.71 17.14
CA ARG A 322 11.35 -3.95 18.01
C ARG A 322 11.91 -2.67 18.62
N ALA A 323 11.76 -1.56 17.91
CA ALA A 323 12.13 -0.24 18.44
C ALA A 323 11.12 0.31 19.47
N GLY A 324 9.97 -0.34 19.64
CA GLY A 324 8.92 0.10 20.56
C GLY A 324 7.95 1.10 19.96
N ASP A 325 7.97 1.29 18.65
CA ASP A 325 7.12 2.25 17.96
C ASP A 325 5.75 1.66 17.62
N GLU A 326 4.73 2.54 17.50
CA GLU A 326 3.39 2.16 17.06
C GLU A 326 3.42 1.83 15.56
N ALA A 327 3.22 0.56 15.21
CA ALA A 327 3.21 0.10 13.83
C ALA A 327 2.09 -0.91 13.59
N SER A 328 1.33 -0.72 12.51
CA SER A 328 0.25 -1.61 12.08
C SER A 328 0.58 -2.20 10.70
N LEU A 329 0.19 -3.46 10.48
CA LEU A 329 0.36 -4.12 9.19
C LEU A 329 -0.99 -4.68 8.72
N VAL A 330 -1.37 -4.37 7.48
CA VAL A 330 -2.55 -4.93 6.80
C VAL A 330 -2.09 -5.63 5.52
N VAL A 331 -2.47 -6.89 5.37
CA VAL A 331 -2.11 -7.71 4.19
C VAL A 331 -3.38 -8.25 3.55
N PHE A 332 -3.58 -7.94 2.27
CA PHE A 332 -4.73 -8.38 1.49
C PHE A 332 -4.44 -9.72 0.82
N ASP A 333 -5.38 -10.66 0.92
CA ASP A 333 -5.24 -11.99 0.32
C ASP A 333 -5.20 -11.90 -1.21
N ALA A 334 -4.30 -12.65 -1.81
CA ALA A 334 -4.05 -12.75 -3.25
C ALA A 334 -3.77 -11.45 -4.01
N MET A 335 -3.73 -10.31 -3.33
CA MET A 335 -3.48 -9.04 -4.00
C MET A 335 -2.01 -8.90 -4.39
N PRO A 336 -1.73 -8.44 -5.64
CA PRO A 336 -0.38 -8.17 -6.13
C PRO A 336 0.12 -6.80 -5.66
N HIS A 337 1.36 -6.48 -6.05
CA HIS A 337 2.00 -5.21 -5.80
C HIS A 337 1.15 -4.01 -6.24
N ALA A 338 0.99 -3.03 -5.36
CA ALA A 338 0.28 -1.77 -5.61
C ALA A 338 -1.16 -1.94 -6.18
N PHE A 339 -1.87 -3.00 -5.80
CA PHE A 339 -3.22 -3.30 -6.31
C PHE A 339 -4.21 -2.14 -6.12
N TRP A 340 -4.02 -1.31 -5.10
CA TRP A 340 -4.85 -0.13 -4.80
C TRP A 340 -4.78 0.98 -5.85
N TYR A 341 -3.94 0.89 -6.86
CA TYR A 341 -3.96 1.79 -8.01
C TYR A 341 -5.19 1.59 -8.90
N ASN A 342 -5.77 0.39 -8.87
CA ASN A 342 -6.92 0.04 -9.70
C ASN A 342 -8.25 0.44 -9.05
N ALA A 343 -8.82 1.57 -9.46
CA ALA A 343 -10.07 2.11 -8.95
C ALA A 343 -11.30 1.19 -9.13
N SER A 344 -11.21 0.12 -9.92
CA SER A 344 -12.32 -0.80 -10.15
C SER A 344 -12.41 -1.95 -9.14
N LEU A 345 -11.42 -2.10 -8.26
CA LEU A 345 -11.38 -3.18 -7.28
C LEU A 345 -11.98 -2.76 -5.94
N PRO A 346 -12.92 -3.53 -5.37
CA PRO A 346 -13.39 -3.32 -4.00
C PRO A 346 -12.25 -3.31 -2.99
N GLU A 347 -11.25 -4.18 -3.12
CA GLU A 347 -10.06 -4.24 -2.27
C GLU A 347 -9.22 -2.95 -2.35
N SER A 348 -9.19 -2.29 -3.50
CA SER A 348 -8.50 -0.99 -3.66
C SER A 348 -9.20 0.13 -2.91
N ILE A 349 -10.54 0.14 -2.96
CA ILE A 349 -11.37 1.08 -2.22
C ILE A 349 -11.17 0.87 -0.71
N GLU A 350 -11.25 -0.38 -0.25
CA GLU A 350 -11.05 -0.74 1.15
C GLU A 350 -9.65 -0.34 1.64
N ALA A 351 -8.59 -0.68 0.89
CA ALA A 351 -7.23 -0.32 1.22
C ALA A 351 -7.06 1.20 1.34
N SER A 352 -7.62 1.97 0.39
CA SER A 352 -7.56 3.43 0.41
C SER A 352 -8.28 4.03 1.61
N HIS A 353 -9.41 3.46 2.03
CA HIS A 353 -10.10 3.88 3.27
C HIS A 353 -9.26 3.60 4.51
N ILE A 354 -8.64 2.42 4.62
CA ILE A 354 -7.77 2.05 5.75
C ILE A 354 -6.58 3.00 5.83
N MET A 355 -5.92 3.25 4.70
CA MET A 355 -4.77 4.16 4.60
C MET A 355 -5.15 5.59 5.03
N ALA A 356 -6.23 6.14 4.45
CA ALA A 356 -6.71 7.48 4.75
C ALA A 356 -7.13 7.65 6.22
N ALA A 357 -7.85 6.66 6.77
CA ALA A 357 -8.30 6.67 8.16
C ALA A 357 -7.12 6.66 9.14
N PHE A 358 -6.10 5.84 8.89
CA PHE A 358 -4.91 5.80 9.73
C PHE A 358 -4.15 7.13 9.73
N LEU A 359 -3.86 7.68 8.55
CA LEU A 359 -3.15 8.94 8.42
C LEU A 359 -3.92 10.09 9.09
N LEU A 360 -5.24 10.15 8.91
CA LEU A 360 -6.09 11.15 9.54
C LEU A 360 -6.12 11.01 11.07
N GLN A 361 -6.26 9.79 11.58
CA GLN A 361 -6.30 9.51 13.01
C GLN A 361 -5.05 10.04 13.71
N HIS A 362 -3.86 9.79 13.14
CA HIS A 362 -2.60 10.12 13.79
C HIS A 362 -2.17 11.59 13.57
N THR A 363 -2.71 12.25 12.55
CA THR A 363 -2.53 13.69 12.38
C THR A 363 -3.57 14.55 13.14
N SER A 364 -4.52 13.91 13.81
CA SER A 364 -5.56 14.58 14.62
C SER A 364 -5.30 14.48 16.14
N ARG A 365 -4.30 13.71 16.56
CA ARG A 365 -3.95 13.58 17.98
C ARG A 365 -3.23 14.84 18.48
N SER A 366 -3.64 15.33 19.65
CA SER A 366 -2.83 16.32 20.38
C SER A 366 -1.49 15.68 20.78
N PRO A 367 -0.40 16.45 20.84
CA PRO A 367 0.87 15.94 21.36
C PRO A 367 0.65 15.34 22.76
N ARG A 368 1.16 14.13 22.99
CA ARG A 368 1.21 13.51 24.32
C ARG A 368 2.26 14.17 25.17
#